data_c38dee502ca0786db9298ef5d0fce407
#
_entry.id   c38dee502ca0786db9298ef5d0fce407
#
_cell.length_a   1.000
_cell.length_b   1.000
_cell.length_c   1.000
_cell.angle_alpha   90.00
_cell.angle_beta   90.00
_cell.angle_gamma   90.00
#
_symmetry.space_group_name_H-M   'P 1'
#
loop_
_entity.id
_entity.type
_entity.pdbx_description
1 polymer ?
#
loop_
_entity_poly.entity_id
_entity_poly.type
_entity_poly.pdbx_seq_one_letter_code
_entity_poly.pdbx_strand_id
1 'polypeptide(L)'
;EINAVTQVLGIELKRIKFTPDLLPSDVTETEIYNPKSGEFSIKKGPAFTNLLLADEINRAPAKVQAALLEVMQERQITISDTTFKSPSPFLVMATENPVEQEGAYRLPEAQLDRFMMKVLVGYNTFDEEIEIVNRVAIKGFEQIQVVASVDDIINMKEALKQIHVDSAVKNYMTKLIFATRNPKDYDLDEIAEYIEFGASPRAS
;
A
#
# COMPACT_ATOMS: atom_id res chain seq x y z
N GLU A 1 6.92 7.17 11.15
CA GLU A 1 7.77 6.60 10.09
C GLU A 1 7.32 7.00 8.68
N ILE A 2 6.04 6.78 8.30
CA ILE A 2 5.52 7.08 6.95
C ILE A 2 5.67 8.58 6.61
N ASN A 3 5.33 9.48 7.54
CA ASN A 3 5.54 10.92 7.36
C ASN A 3 7.01 11.26 7.09
N ALA A 4 7.94 10.54 7.72
CA ALA A 4 9.38 10.74 7.50
C ALA A 4 9.77 10.36 6.07
N VAL A 5 9.29 9.24 5.56
CA VAL A 5 9.54 8.78 4.18
C VAL A 5 9.04 9.81 3.17
N THR A 6 7.83 10.33 3.34
CA THR A 6 7.28 11.31 2.40
C THR A 6 8.00 12.65 2.43
N GLN A 7 8.45 13.08 3.62
CA GLN A 7 9.27 14.28 3.75
C GLN A 7 10.63 14.12 3.07
N VAL A 8 11.32 12.98 3.29
CA VAL A 8 12.61 12.67 2.64
C VAL A 8 12.49 12.66 1.13
N LEU A 9 11.40 12.11 0.59
CA LEU A 9 11.17 11.96 -0.85
C LEU A 9 10.48 13.17 -1.49
N GLY A 10 10.07 14.17 -0.72
CA GLY A 10 9.37 15.35 -1.25
C GLY A 10 8.06 15.02 -1.98
N ILE A 11 7.35 13.96 -1.56
CA ILE A 11 6.10 13.50 -2.18
C ILE A 11 4.88 13.81 -1.32
N GLU A 12 3.71 13.94 -1.97
CA GLU A 12 2.46 14.19 -1.26
C GLU A 12 1.98 12.94 -0.53
N LEU A 13 1.61 13.10 0.75
CA LEU A 13 0.98 12.08 1.57
C LEU A 13 -0.47 12.46 1.85
N LYS A 14 -1.39 11.52 1.65
CA LYS A 14 -2.73 11.58 2.24
C LYS A 14 -2.96 10.37 3.13
N ARG A 15 -3.73 10.58 4.18
CA ARG A 15 -4.14 9.53 5.11
C ARG A 15 -5.66 9.44 5.13
N ILE A 16 -6.16 8.22 5.08
CA ILE A 16 -7.56 7.90 5.30
C ILE A 16 -7.66 6.83 6.37
N LYS A 17 -8.48 7.07 7.39
CA LYS A 17 -8.80 6.07 8.39
C LYS A 17 -10.04 5.31 7.94
N PHE A 18 -9.91 4.00 7.79
CA PHE A 18 -10.98 3.12 7.37
C PHE A 18 -11.91 2.83 8.54
N THR A 19 -13.21 3.01 8.32
CA THR A 19 -14.29 2.80 9.30
C THR A 19 -15.45 2.06 8.66
N PRO A 20 -16.34 1.42 9.45
CA PRO A 20 -17.45 0.64 8.91
C PRO A 20 -18.47 1.45 8.09
N ASP A 21 -18.54 2.75 8.30
CA ASP A 21 -19.46 3.68 7.63
C ASP A 21 -18.88 4.32 6.37
N LEU A 22 -17.60 4.06 6.06
CA LEU A 22 -16.92 4.61 4.88
C LEU A 22 -17.58 4.13 3.58
N LEU A 23 -17.67 5.01 2.61
CA LEU A 23 -18.15 4.70 1.26
C LEU A 23 -17.00 4.66 0.27
N PRO A 24 -17.11 3.92 -0.85
CA PRO A 24 -16.11 3.92 -1.91
C PRO A 24 -15.76 5.33 -2.42
N SER A 25 -16.74 6.21 -2.55
CA SER A 25 -16.57 7.61 -2.95
C SER A 25 -15.71 8.43 -1.98
N ASP A 26 -15.68 8.07 -0.69
CA ASP A 26 -14.82 8.76 0.29
C ASP A 26 -13.32 8.51 0.01
N VAL A 27 -13.00 7.42 -0.67
CA VAL A 27 -11.64 7.07 -1.07
C VAL A 27 -11.27 7.74 -2.39
N THR A 28 -12.17 7.72 -3.36
CA THR A 28 -11.92 8.11 -4.74
C THR A 28 -12.32 9.54 -5.05
N GLU A 29 -13.57 9.92 -4.78
CA GLU A 29 -14.10 11.25 -5.11
C GLU A 29 -15.41 11.53 -4.40
N THR A 30 -15.77 12.81 -4.40
CA THR A 30 -17.10 13.25 -3.99
C THR A 30 -17.63 14.26 -5.01
N GLU A 31 -18.81 13.99 -5.58
CA GLU A 31 -19.52 14.99 -6.36
C GLU A 31 -20.22 15.98 -5.42
N ILE A 32 -19.93 17.26 -5.58
CA ILE A 32 -20.52 18.34 -4.81
C ILE A 32 -21.46 19.12 -5.71
N TYR A 33 -22.74 19.11 -5.38
CA TYR A 33 -23.72 19.97 -6.03
C TYR A 33 -23.60 21.41 -5.53
N ASN A 34 -23.43 22.36 -6.45
CA ASN A 34 -23.46 23.77 -6.13
C ASN A 34 -24.87 24.35 -6.40
N PRO A 35 -25.66 24.63 -5.36
CA PRO A 35 -27.04 25.11 -5.53
C PRO A 35 -27.13 26.52 -6.16
N LYS A 36 -26.02 27.27 -6.19
CA LYS A 36 -26.01 28.62 -6.79
C LYS A 36 -25.80 28.58 -8.30
N SER A 37 -24.97 27.67 -8.80
CA SER A 37 -24.71 27.54 -10.26
C SER A 37 -25.53 26.42 -10.90
N GLY A 38 -26.14 25.51 -10.11
CA GLY A 38 -26.86 24.36 -10.61
C GLY A 38 -25.94 23.27 -11.15
N GLU A 39 -24.63 23.38 -10.93
CA GLU A 39 -23.60 22.47 -11.46
C GLU A 39 -23.06 21.52 -10.42
N PHE A 40 -22.66 20.34 -10.87
CA PHE A 40 -21.88 19.41 -10.08
C PHE A 40 -20.38 19.69 -10.25
N SER A 41 -19.65 19.73 -9.16
CA SER A 41 -18.19 19.79 -9.17
C SER A 41 -17.60 18.54 -8.55
N ILE A 42 -16.53 18.02 -9.16
CA ILE A 42 -15.83 16.85 -8.65
C ILE A 42 -14.77 17.31 -7.65
N LYS A 43 -14.87 16.84 -6.42
CA LYS A 43 -13.81 16.96 -5.42
C LYS A 43 -13.02 15.66 -5.39
N LYS A 44 -11.75 15.73 -5.81
CA LYS A 44 -10.83 14.58 -5.77
C LYS A 44 -10.62 14.11 -4.34
N GLY A 45 -10.80 12.80 -4.13
CA GLY A 45 -10.63 12.14 -2.85
C GLY A 45 -9.16 11.93 -2.46
N PRO A 46 -8.91 11.28 -1.31
CA PRO A 46 -7.56 11.03 -0.81
C PRO A 46 -6.72 10.12 -1.70
N ALA A 47 -7.32 9.29 -2.56
CA ALA A 47 -6.60 8.45 -3.51
C ALA A 47 -5.83 9.25 -4.59
N PHE A 48 -6.13 10.56 -4.76
CA PHE A 48 -5.34 11.44 -5.61
C PHE A 48 -4.14 12.01 -4.84
N THR A 49 -3.12 11.19 -4.66
CA THR A 49 -1.87 11.50 -3.96
C THR A 49 -0.74 10.60 -4.45
N ASN A 50 0.52 10.92 -4.10
CA ASN A 50 1.65 10.04 -4.39
C ASN A 50 1.74 8.86 -3.43
N LEU A 51 1.51 9.09 -2.14
CA LEU A 51 1.48 8.06 -1.13
C LEU A 51 0.17 8.16 -0.34
N LEU A 52 -0.60 7.09 -0.34
CA LEU A 52 -1.81 6.97 0.44
C LEU A 52 -1.58 6.03 1.62
N LEU A 53 -1.81 6.53 2.84
CA LEU A 53 -1.87 5.69 4.04
C LEU A 53 -3.33 5.30 4.30
N ALA A 54 -3.67 4.04 4.03
CA ALA A 54 -4.93 3.40 4.36
C ALA A 54 -4.84 2.80 5.77
N ASP A 55 -5.31 3.55 6.77
CA ASP A 55 -5.19 3.16 8.17
C ASP A 55 -6.35 2.27 8.60
N GLU A 56 -6.06 1.12 9.20
CA GLU A 56 -7.02 0.09 9.63
C GLU A 56 -7.92 -0.40 8.47
N ILE A 57 -7.33 -0.77 7.33
CA ILE A 57 -8.07 -1.15 6.11
C ILE A 57 -9.10 -2.27 6.34
N ASN A 58 -8.83 -3.15 7.31
CA ASN A 58 -9.71 -4.25 7.69
C ASN A 58 -10.98 -3.81 8.43
N ARG A 59 -11.15 -2.53 8.78
CA ARG A 59 -12.38 -2.00 9.40
C ARG A 59 -13.45 -1.57 8.40
N ALA A 60 -13.08 -1.33 7.16
CA ALA A 60 -14.07 -0.91 6.16
C ALA A 60 -14.70 -2.09 5.42
N PRO A 61 -15.94 -1.91 4.94
CA PRO A 61 -16.63 -2.93 4.15
C PRO A 61 -15.84 -3.32 2.89
N ALA A 62 -16.05 -4.56 2.43
CA ALA A 62 -15.33 -5.11 1.27
C ALA A 62 -15.44 -4.24 -0.01
N LYS A 63 -16.54 -3.50 -0.18
CA LYS A 63 -16.71 -2.58 -1.32
C LYS A 63 -15.73 -1.42 -1.29
N VAL A 64 -15.43 -0.89 -0.10
CA VAL A 64 -14.47 0.21 0.07
C VAL A 64 -13.04 -0.29 -0.14
N GLN A 65 -12.73 -1.46 0.43
CA GLN A 65 -11.45 -2.14 0.19
C GLN A 65 -11.24 -2.38 -1.31
N ALA A 66 -12.26 -2.89 -2.02
CA ALA A 66 -12.20 -3.14 -3.46
C ALA A 66 -11.93 -1.87 -4.27
N ALA A 67 -12.56 -0.75 -3.94
CA ALA A 67 -12.32 0.53 -4.61
C ALA A 67 -10.86 1.00 -4.48
N LEU A 68 -10.27 0.90 -3.28
CA LEU A 68 -8.85 1.21 -3.09
C LEU A 68 -7.95 0.28 -3.91
N LEU A 69 -8.22 -1.02 -3.89
CA LEU A 69 -7.42 -2.03 -4.59
C LEU A 69 -7.52 -1.90 -6.11
N GLU A 70 -8.66 -1.41 -6.62
CA GLU A 70 -8.82 -1.07 -8.03
C GLU A 70 -7.91 0.10 -8.42
N VAL A 71 -7.90 1.18 -7.64
CA VAL A 71 -7.00 2.32 -7.86
C VAL A 71 -5.53 1.89 -7.85
N MET A 72 -5.15 1.00 -6.93
CA MET A 72 -3.78 0.44 -6.85
C MET A 72 -3.38 -0.30 -8.13
N GLN A 73 -4.29 -1.06 -8.70
CA GLN A 73 -4.05 -1.88 -9.88
C GLN A 73 -4.07 -1.06 -11.17
N GLU A 74 -5.15 -0.31 -11.37
CA GLU A 74 -5.41 0.41 -12.62
C GLU A 74 -4.65 1.74 -12.69
N ARG A 75 -4.19 2.28 -11.55
CA ARG A 75 -3.53 3.59 -11.43
C ARG A 75 -4.33 4.72 -12.06
N GLN A 76 -5.63 4.58 -12.01
CA GLN A 76 -6.60 5.54 -12.50
C GLN A 76 -7.89 5.43 -11.69
N ILE A 77 -8.66 6.50 -11.70
CA ILE A 77 -9.94 6.61 -11.02
C ILE A 77 -10.94 7.12 -12.04
N THR A 78 -12.02 6.39 -12.26
CA THR A 78 -13.11 6.81 -13.13
C THR A 78 -14.21 7.44 -12.29
N ILE A 79 -14.54 8.70 -12.59
CA ILE A 79 -15.56 9.48 -11.91
C ILE A 79 -16.62 9.81 -12.94
N SER A 80 -17.83 9.28 -12.76
CA SER A 80 -18.87 9.37 -13.79
C SER A 80 -18.32 8.87 -15.13
N ASP A 81 -18.24 9.72 -16.14
CA ASP A 81 -17.74 9.37 -17.49
C ASP A 81 -16.28 9.81 -17.73
N THR A 82 -15.59 10.30 -16.71
CA THR A 82 -14.23 10.84 -16.86
C THR A 82 -13.21 10.02 -16.09
N THR A 83 -12.16 9.57 -16.76
CA THR A 83 -11.06 8.82 -16.15
C THR A 83 -9.89 9.75 -15.86
N PHE A 84 -9.44 9.75 -14.62
CA PHE A 84 -8.29 10.50 -14.12
C PHE A 84 -7.16 9.54 -13.77
N LYS A 85 -5.95 9.82 -14.25
CA LYS A 85 -4.76 9.07 -13.84
C LYS A 85 -4.35 9.43 -12.42
N SER A 86 -3.93 8.44 -11.64
CA SER A 86 -3.29 8.68 -10.35
C SER A 86 -1.94 9.41 -10.54
N PRO A 87 -1.52 10.24 -9.58
CA PRO A 87 -0.18 10.83 -9.60
C PRO A 87 0.91 9.75 -9.72
N SER A 88 2.02 10.08 -10.35
CA SER A 88 3.18 9.16 -10.44
C SER A 88 4.37 9.76 -9.68
N PRO A 89 5.04 9.02 -8.80
CA PRO A 89 4.71 7.65 -8.36
C PRO A 89 3.42 7.58 -7.55
N PHE A 90 2.76 6.40 -7.53
CA PHE A 90 1.63 6.12 -6.67
C PHE A 90 1.92 4.86 -5.85
N LEU A 91 1.83 4.97 -4.54
CA LEU A 91 2.02 3.89 -3.57
C LEU A 91 0.91 3.92 -2.52
N VAL A 92 0.44 2.76 -2.14
CA VAL A 92 -0.47 2.60 -0.99
C VAL A 92 0.23 1.80 0.10
N MET A 93 0.19 2.33 1.30
CA MET A 93 0.55 1.62 2.52
C MET A 93 -0.72 1.42 3.33
N ALA A 94 -1.01 0.18 3.69
CA ALA A 94 -2.17 -0.15 4.52
C ALA A 94 -1.72 -0.67 5.88
N THR A 95 -2.45 -0.32 6.93
CA THR A 95 -2.28 -0.93 8.25
C THR A 95 -3.48 -1.82 8.56
N GLU A 96 -3.21 -2.90 9.27
CA GLU A 96 -4.22 -3.76 9.88
C GLU A 96 -4.00 -3.79 11.39
N ASN A 97 -5.06 -3.73 12.17
CA ASN A 97 -4.99 -3.97 13.60
C ASN A 97 -5.47 -5.40 13.89
N PRO A 98 -4.58 -6.33 14.26
CA PRO A 98 -4.95 -7.72 14.49
C PRO A 98 -5.73 -7.95 15.79
N VAL A 99 -5.70 -6.99 16.73
CA VAL A 99 -6.29 -7.15 18.07
C VAL A 99 -7.79 -6.93 18.04
N GLU A 100 -8.30 -6.11 17.14
CA GLU A 100 -9.72 -5.83 17.01
C GLU A 100 -10.39 -6.90 16.13
N GLN A 101 -11.03 -7.90 16.75
CA GLN A 101 -11.73 -8.98 16.03
C GLN A 101 -13.19 -8.65 15.70
N GLU A 102 -13.84 -7.79 16.46
CA GLU A 102 -15.23 -7.36 16.21
C GLU A 102 -15.30 -6.30 15.12
N GLY A 103 -16.09 -6.56 14.08
CA GLY A 103 -16.29 -5.63 12.95
C GLY A 103 -15.14 -5.56 11.96
N ALA A 104 -14.21 -6.53 11.99
CA ALA A 104 -13.11 -6.57 11.03
C ALA A 104 -13.49 -7.39 9.78
N TYR A 105 -13.30 -6.77 8.62
CA TYR A 105 -13.45 -7.41 7.31
C TYR A 105 -12.06 -7.82 6.81
N ARG A 106 -11.70 -9.09 6.97
CA ARG A 106 -10.41 -9.59 6.49
C ARG A 106 -10.29 -9.43 4.98
N LEU A 107 -9.13 -8.99 4.52
CA LEU A 107 -8.84 -9.00 3.10
C LEU A 107 -8.66 -10.45 2.62
N PRO A 108 -9.36 -10.87 1.56
CA PRO A 108 -9.10 -12.16 0.91
C PRO A 108 -7.66 -12.24 0.39
N GLU A 109 -7.09 -13.44 0.34
CA GLU A 109 -5.71 -13.67 -0.15
C GLU A 109 -5.46 -13.03 -1.53
N ALA A 110 -6.40 -13.13 -2.45
CA ALA A 110 -6.30 -12.50 -3.77
C ALA A 110 -6.19 -10.96 -3.72
N GLN A 111 -6.60 -10.33 -2.63
CA GLN A 111 -6.47 -8.90 -2.40
C GLN A 111 -5.16 -8.57 -1.68
N LEU A 112 -4.74 -9.40 -0.71
CA LEU A 112 -3.44 -9.27 -0.05
C LEU A 112 -2.28 -9.39 -1.04
N ASP A 113 -2.41 -10.25 -2.04
CA ASP A 113 -1.46 -10.45 -3.12
C ASP A 113 -1.20 -9.20 -4.00
N ARG A 114 -1.98 -8.15 -3.85
CA ARG A 114 -1.75 -6.84 -4.51
C ARG A 114 -0.74 -5.96 -3.78
N PHE A 115 -0.44 -6.29 -2.53
CA PHE A 115 0.61 -5.62 -1.76
C PHE A 115 1.95 -6.32 -2.00
N MET A 116 3.01 -5.51 -2.13
CA MET A 116 4.35 -6.00 -2.40
C MET A 116 4.90 -6.85 -1.24
N MET A 117 4.56 -6.48 0.00
CA MET A 117 5.00 -7.16 1.20
C MET A 117 4.05 -6.92 2.37
N LYS A 118 4.04 -7.85 3.31
CA LYS A 118 3.44 -7.71 4.63
C LYS A 118 4.55 -7.58 5.67
N VAL A 119 4.50 -6.49 6.44
CA VAL A 119 5.48 -6.20 7.49
C VAL A 119 4.80 -6.36 8.84
N LEU A 120 5.35 -7.22 9.69
CA LEU A 120 4.90 -7.37 11.06
C LEU A 120 5.67 -6.38 11.95
N VAL A 121 4.93 -5.53 12.65
CA VAL A 121 5.49 -4.57 13.58
C VAL A 121 5.21 -5.06 14.99
N GLY A 122 6.24 -5.47 15.71
CA GLY A 122 6.16 -5.90 17.11
C GLY A 122 6.28 -4.72 18.09
N TYR A 123 6.23 -5.04 19.37
CA TYR A 123 6.56 -4.07 20.41
C TYR A 123 8.08 -3.81 20.43
N ASN A 124 8.44 -2.61 20.86
CA ASN A 124 9.82 -2.25 21.07
C ASN A 124 10.43 -3.01 22.27
N THR A 125 11.74 -3.10 22.29
CA THR A 125 12.48 -3.56 23.47
C THR A 125 12.45 -2.51 24.58
N PHE A 126 12.79 -2.92 25.80
CA PHE A 126 12.83 -1.98 26.95
C PHE A 126 13.78 -0.80 26.71
N ASP A 127 14.95 -1.04 26.12
CA ASP A 127 15.93 0.01 25.84
C ASP A 127 15.46 0.97 24.74
N GLU A 128 14.76 0.47 23.72
CA GLU A 128 14.14 1.28 22.67
C GLU A 128 13.02 2.17 23.23
N GLU A 129 12.21 1.66 24.17
CA GLU A 129 11.18 2.45 24.85
C GLU A 129 11.79 3.58 25.66
N ILE A 130 12.88 3.33 26.40
CA ILE A 130 13.63 4.38 27.11
C ILE A 130 14.15 5.45 26.15
N GLU A 131 14.69 5.04 24.99
CA GLU A 131 15.19 5.99 23.99
C GLU A 131 14.05 6.83 23.40
N ILE A 132 12.87 6.24 23.16
CA ILE A 132 11.68 6.97 22.72
C ILE A 132 11.27 8.02 23.75
N VAL A 133 11.20 7.65 25.04
CA VAL A 133 10.87 8.57 26.13
C VAL A 133 11.86 9.75 26.18
N ASN A 134 13.16 9.47 26.08
CA ASN A 134 14.20 10.48 26.07
C ASN A 134 14.09 11.43 24.87
N ARG A 135 13.81 10.91 23.68
CA ARG A 135 13.63 11.72 22.46
C ARG A 135 12.40 12.60 22.56
N VAL A 136 11.27 12.03 22.97
CA VAL A 136 9.99 12.78 23.03
C VAL A 136 10.03 13.83 24.15
N ALA A 137 10.57 13.49 25.32
CA ALA A 137 10.53 14.37 26.51
C ALA A 137 11.62 15.44 26.49
N ILE A 138 12.79 15.19 25.90
CA ILE A 138 13.98 16.03 26.06
C ILE A 138 14.45 16.68 24.76
N LYS A 139 14.60 15.87 23.68
CA LYS A 139 15.25 16.33 22.43
C LYS A 139 14.27 16.85 21.38
N GLY A 140 13.01 16.40 21.42
CA GLY A 140 12.09 16.58 20.30
C GLY A 140 12.52 15.76 19.07
N PHE A 141 11.77 15.88 17.98
CA PHE A 141 12.11 15.24 16.71
C PHE A 141 12.97 16.19 15.87
N GLU A 142 14.05 15.68 15.32
CA GLU A 142 14.86 16.41 14.34
C GLU A 142 14.06 16.70 13.08
N GLN A 143 14.30 17.86 12.47
CA GLN A 143 13.70 18.19 11.19
C GLN A 143 14.29 17.31 10.10
N ILE A 144 13.41 16.62 9.39
CA ILE A 144 13.78 15.79 8.26
C ILE A 144 13.97 16.68 7.03
N GLN A 145 15.09 16.52 6.36
CA GLN A 145 15.39 17.24 5.12
C GLN A 145 14.94 16.42 3.91
N VAL A 146 14.45 17.12 2.87
CA VAL A 146 14.17 16.52 1.57
C VAL A 146 15.50 16.18 0.90
N VAL A 147 15.69 14.92 0.51
CA VAL A 147 16.91 14.42 -0.14
C VAL A 147 16.66 13.87 -1.55
N ALA A 148 15.41 13.70 -1.94
CA ALA A 148 15.03 13.26 -3.27
C ALA A 148 13.74 13.95 -3.73
N SER A 149 13.52 13.97 -5.02
CA SER A 149 12.34 14.52 -5.68
C SER A 149 11.51 13.42 -6.37
N VAL A 150 10.32 13.77 -6.83
CA VAL A 150 9.51 12.90 -7.69
C VAL A 150 10.27 12.47 -8.94
N ASP A 151 11.01 13.40 -9.55
CA ASP A 151 11.80 13.13 -10.76
C ASP A 151 12.93 12.14 -10.49
N ASP A 152 13.59 12.21 -9.33
CA ASP A 152 14.60 11.24 -8.94
C ASP A 152 14.00 9.84 -8.84
N ILE A 153 12.82 9.69 -8.26
CA ILE A 153 12.13 8.39 -8.16
C ILE A 153 11.78 7.86 -9.55
N ILE A 154 11.29 8.73 -10.45
CA ILE A 154 10.96 8.36 -11.83
C ILE A 154 12.24 7.91 -12.56
N ASN A 155 13.33 8.66 -12.43
CA ASN A 155 14.61 8.33 -13.06
C ASN A 155 15.17 6.99 -12.53
N MET A 156 15.08 6.73 -11.22
CA MET A 156 15.46 5.44 -10.64
C MET A 156 14.63 4.29 -11.22
N LYS A 157 13.32 4.47 -11.41
CA LYS A 157 12.46 3.46 -12.05
C LYS A 157 12.85 3.18 -13.49
N GLU A 158 13.23 4.20 -14.26
CA GLU A 158 13.72 4.00 -15.62
C GLU A 158 15.10 3.31 -15.64
N ALA A 159 15.99 3.65 -14.70
CA ALA A 159 17.28 2.97 -14.56
C ALA A 159 17.13 1.48 -14.24
N LEU A 160 16.14 1.10 -13.41
CA LEU A 160 15.85 -0.30 -13.11
C LEU A 160 15.55 -1.14 -14.37
N LYS A 161 14.92 -0.56 -15.40
CA LYS A 161 14.62 -1.26 -16.65
C LYS A 161 15.88 -1.61 -17.46
N GLN A 162 17.00 -0.95 -17.18
CA GLN A 162 18.27 -1.17 -17.87
C GLN A 162 19.12 -2.24 -17.18
N ILE A 163 18.73 -2.71 -15.99
CA ILE A 163 19.45 -3.74 -15.27
C ILE A 163 19.25 -5.08 -15.97
N HIS A 164 20.36 -5.66 -16.43
CA HIS A 164 20.36 -6.99 -17.00
C HIS A 164 20.24 -8.03 -15.89
N VAL A 165 19.26 -8.92 -16.00
CA VAL A 165 19.13 -10.10 -15.14
C VAL A 165 19.38 -11.34 -15.99
N ASP A 166 20.40 -12.11 -15.64
CA ASP A 166 20.75 -13.35 -16.34
C ASP A 166 19.60 -14.37 -16.30
N SER A 167 19.50 -15.19 -17.36
CA SER A 167 18.46 -16.21 -17.47
C SER A 167 18.52 -17.26 -16.35
N ALA A 168 19.71 -17.58 -15.84
CA ALA A 168 19.87 -18.50 -14.71
C ALA A 168 19.22 -17.94 -13.45
N VAL A 169 19.37 -16.62 -13.19
CA VAL A 169 18.72 -15.95 -12.06
C VAL A 169 17.20 -15.92 -12.22
N LYS A 170 16.71 -15.58 -13.42
CA LYS A 170 15.26 -15.61 -13.72
C LYS A 170 14.67 -17.00 -13.49
N ASN A 171 15.36 -18.04 -13.98
CA ASN A 171 14.94 -19.43 -13.77
C ASN A 171 14.92 -19.81 -12.29
N TYR A 172 15.92 -19.39 -11.51
CA TYR A 172 15.97 -19.62 -10.09
C TYR A 172 14.80 -18.96 -9.36
N MET A 173 14.55 -17.67 -9.61
CA MET A 173 13.42 -16.94 -9.04
C MET A 173 12.08 -17.62 -9.36
N THR A 174 11.89 -18.00 -10.65
CA THR A 174 10.67 -18.68 -11.09
C THR A 174 10.50 -20.04 -10.39
N LYS A 175 11.57 -20.82 -10.23
CA LYS A 175 11.54 -22.09 -9.49
C LYS A 175 11.10 -21.91 -8.04
N LEU A 176 11.59 -20.86 -7.35
CA LEU A 176 11.15 -20.58 -5.98
C LEU A 176 9.63 -20.36 -5.92
N ILE A 177 9.07 -19.60 -6.86
CA ILE A 177 7.63 -19.34 -6.92
C ILE A 177 6.86 -20.63 -7.22
N PHE A 178 7.32 -21.42 -8.18
CA PHE A 178 6.69 -22.70 -8.51
C PHE A 178 6.78 -23.70 -7.34
N ALA A 179 7.87 -23.72 -6.60
CA ALA A 179 8.01 -24.55 -5.39
C ALA A 179 6.96 -24.22 -4.32
N THR A 180 6.53 -22.95 -4.22
CA THR A 180 5.41 -22.60 -3.30
C THR A 180 4.06 -23.11 -3.79
N ARG A 181 3.88 -23.35 -5.10
CA ARG A 181 2.62 -23.85 -5.68
C ARG A 181 2.53 -25.36 -5.67
N ASN A 182 3.66 -26.01 -5.96
CA ASN A 182 3.78 -27.47 -6.07
C ASN A 182 5.03 -27.94 -5.29
N PRO A 183 5.04 -27.88 -3.95
CA PRO A 183 6.22 -28.21 -3.16
C PRO A 183 6.76 -29.63 -3.43
N LYS A 184 5.87 -30.58 -3.68
CA LYS A 184 6.22 -31.97 -3.96
C LYS A 184 7.07 -32.17 -5.22
N ASP A 185 6.89 -31.30 -6.22
CA ASP A 185 7.68 -31.36 -7.46
C ASP A 185 9.13 -30.87 -7.27
N TYR A 186 9.43 -30.35 -6.07
CA TYR A 186 10.71 -29.77 -5.69
C TYR A 186 11.32 -30.44 -4.44
N ASP A 187 10.91 -31.68 -4.12
CA ASP A 187 11.36 -32.45 -2.95
C ASP A 187 11.13 -31.69 -1.62
N LEU A 188 10.04 -30.93 -1.52
CA LEU A 188 9.66 -30.14 -0.36
C LEU A 188 8.37 -30.65 0.29
N ASP A 189 8.21 -31.98 0.38
CA ASP A 189 7.02 -32.60 0.95
C ASP A 189 6.77 -32.19 2.41
N GLU A 190 7.84 -31.99 3.19
CA GLU A 190 7.76 -31.62 4.60
C GLU A 190 7.09 -30.26 4.84
N ILE A 191 7.19 -29.33 3.88
CA ILE A 191 6.59 -27.99 4.02
C ILE A 191 5.25 -27.87 3.31
N ALA A 192 4.83 -28.87 2.53
CA ALA A 192 3.62 -28.83 1.73
C ALA A 192 2.36 -28.59 2.58
N GLU A 193 2.33 -29.16 3.81
CA GLU A 193 1.21 -29.01 4.74
C GLU A 193 1.09 -27.62 5.37
N TYR A 194 2.16 -26.81 5.32
CA TYR A 194 2.19 -25.47 5.88
C TYR A 194 1.86 -24.37 4.85
N ILE A 195 1.72 -24.76 3.58
CA ILE A 195 1.43 -23.81 2.47
C ILE A 195 -0.03 -23.98 2.05
N GLU A 196 -0.87 -23.06 2.51
CA GLU A 196 -2.28 -23.02 2.12
C GLU A 196 -2.44 -22.47 0.70
N PHE A 197 -1.70 -21.41 0.36
CA PHE A 197 -1.72 -20.78 -0.97
C PHE A 197 -0.29 -20.55 -1.48
N GLY A 198 -0.03 -21.00 -2.71
CA GLY A 198 1.23 -20.69 -3.39
C GLY A 198 1.27 -19.24 -3.90
N ALA A 199 2.46 -18.71 -4.06
CA ALA A 199 2.68 -17.35 -4.57
C ALA A 199 2.08 -17.15 -5.97
N SER A 200 1.48 -15.98 -6.20
CA SER A 200 0.87 -15.64 -7.48
C SER A 200 1.90 -15.23 -8.55
N PRO A 201 1.49 -15.08 -9.83
CA PRO A 201 2.35 -14.53 -10.87
C PRO A 201 2.88 -13.11 -10.58
N ARG A 202 2.25 -12.36 -9.65
CA ARG A 202 2.75 -11.04 -9.25
C ARG A 202 4.05 -11.10 -8.44
N ALA A 203 4.35 -12.26 -7.85
CA ALA A 203 5.60 -12.47 -7.12
C ALA A 203 6.79 -12.71 -8.06
N SER A 204 6.55 -12.97 -9.35
CA SER A 204 7.59 -13.09 -10.38
C SER A 204 7.97 -11.73 -10.90
#